data_02924ad2202d5a0a22f661055f5bfc23
#
_entry.id   02924ad2202d5a0a22f661055f5bfc23
#
_cell.length_a   1.000
_cell.length_b   1.000
_cell.length_c   1.000
_cell.angle_alpha   90.00
_cell.angle_beta   90.00
_cell.angle_gamma   90.00
#
_symmetry.space_group_name_H-M   'P 1'
#
loop_
_entity.id
_entity.type
_entity.pdbx_description
1 polymer ?
#
loop_
_entity_poly.entity_id
_entity_poly.type
_entity_poly.pdbx_seq_one_letter_code
_entity_poly.pdbx_strand_id
1 'polypeptide(L)'
;MCIRDRRIYPLGAISRISGRLRMEGEVRAEGKLTALTYRLPPEHSSQEAFAAARTALLKADATPLFWCERRDCGSSSLLANAVFGNAKLYGPDEQQAYLLVRLAAPQENSLVAVYSITRGNRRAYLQAEELKADAPLAELLPSPATLLRLLKANGELTLSHVPAEPAGSWLELLVRTLRLDTGVRVELSGKHAQEWRDALRGQGVLNSRMELGQSEVEGLHLNWLR
;
A
#
# COMPACT_ATOMS: atom_id res chain seq x y z
N MET A 1 -0.08 15.38 18.88
CA MET A 1 0.97 16.42 18.82
C MET A 1 1.19 16.76 17.36
N CYS A 2 1.24 18.03 17.01
CA CYS A 2 1.41 18.49 15.63
C CYS A 2 2.73 19.28 15.56
N ILE A 3 3.70 18.76 14.82
CA ILE A 3 5.05 19.35 14.67
C ILE A 3 5.44 19.31 13.19
N ARG A 4 6.35 20.22 12.81
CA ARG A 4 7.04 20.08 11.51
C ARG A 4 8.09 18.99 11.65
N ASP A 5 8.06 18.02 10.76
CA ASP A 5 8.95 16.84 10.82
C ASP A 5 9.29 16.34 9.42
N ARG A 6 10.38 15.61 9.33
CA ARG A 6 10.79 14.86 8.13
C ARG A 6 10.53 13.39 8.37
N ARG A 7 9.77 12.78 7.47
CA ARG A 7 9.44 11.35 7.54
C ARG A 7 9.98 10.59 6.35
N ILE A 8 10.35 9.35 6.63
CA ILE A 8 10.70 8.34 5.63
C ILE A 8 9.78 7.16 5.85
N TYR A 9 8.85 6.96 4.94
CA TYR A 9 7.92 5.85 5.00
C TYR A 9 8.31 4.73 4.04
N PRO A 10 8.36 3.47 4.49
CA PRO A 10 8.66 2.33 3.61
C PRO A 10 7.53 2.09 2.59
N LEU A 11 7.93 1.75 1.37
CA LEU A 11 7.08 1.23 0.29
C LEU A 11 7.31 -0.26 0.03
N GLY A 12 7.99 -0.94 0.93
CA GLY A 12 8.31 -2.35 0.90
C GLY A 12 8.79 -2.84 2.27
N ALA A 13 9.14 -4.11 2.37
CA ALA A 13 9.61 -4.72 3.60
C ALA A 13 10.84 -3.98 4.16
N ILE A 14 10.84 -3.77 5.48
CA ILE A 14 11.94 -3.10 6.18
C ILE A 14 12.84 -4.13 6.87
N SER A 15 14.14 -4.01 6.65
CA SER A 15 15.15 -4.91 7.19
C SER A 15 16.42 -4.16 7.59
N ARG A 16 17.33 -4.85 8.28
CA ARG A 16 18.67 -4.35 8.55
C ARG A 16 19.70 -5.34 8.00
N ILE A 17 20.54 -4.88 7.10
CA ILE A 17 21.61 -5.69 6.50
C ILE A 17 22.94 -4.99 6.77
N SER A 18 23.90 -5.70 7.37
CA SER A 18 25.22 -5.16 7.74
C SER A 18 25.13 -3.86 8.54
N GLY A 19 24.19 -3.79 9.51
CA GLY A 19 23.96 -2.63 10.37
C GLY A 19 23.20 -1.48 9.71
N ARG A 20 22.98 -1.50 8.40
CA ARG A 20 22.28 -0.45 7.65
C ARG A 20 20.80 -0.79 7.45
N LEU A 21 19.95 0.23 7.66
CA LEU A 21 18.53 0.13 7.34
C LEU A 21 18.35 -0.06 5.83
N ARG A 22 17.52 -1.02 5.45
CA ARG A 22 17.13 -1.28 4.06
C ARG A 22 15.62 -1.30 3.95
N MET A 23 15.11 -0.60 2.95
CA MET A 23 13.72 -0.61 2.50
C MET A 23 13.73 -0.94 1.00
N GLU A 24 12.82 -1.78 0.53
CA GLU A 24 12.71 -2.10 -0.90
C GLU A 24 12.28 -0.89 -1.74
N GLY A 25 11.59 0.06 -1.10
CA GLY A 25 11.25 1.37 -1.62
C GLY A 25 10.91 2.28 -0.44
N GLU A 26 10.96 3.58 -0.67
CA GLU A 26 10.66 4.57 0.37
C GLU A 26 10.08 5.85 -0.23
N VAL A 27 9.26 6.53 0.54
CA VAL A 27 8.83 7.91 0.28
C VAL A 27 9.38 8.82 1.37
N ARG A 28 9.95 9.94 0.93
CA ARG A 28 10.48 10.97 1.83
C ARG A 28 9.67 12.24 1.68
N ALA A 29 9.19 12.75 2.78
CA ALA A 29 8.48 14.02 2.79
C ALA A 29 8.78 14.80 4.06
N GLU A 30 8.73 16.12 3.95
CA GLU A 30 8.85 17.07 5.07
C GLU A 30 7.57 17.90 5.13
N GLY A 31 7.06 18.13 6.33
CA GLY A 31 5.83 18.87 6.49
C GLY A 31 5.26 18.80 7.90
N LYS A 32 4.00 19.15 8.00
CA LYS A 32 3.25 19.13 9.26
C LYS A 32 2.80 17.71 9.58
N LEU A 33 3.37 17.14 10.65
CA LEU A 33 3.06 15.81 11.14
C LEU A 33 2.03 15.86 12.28
N THR A 34 0.99 15.04 12.15
CA THR A 34 0.08 14.69 13.24
C THR A 34 0.22 13.19 13.52
N ALA A 35 0.66 12.83 14.72
CA ALA A 35 0.87 11.43 15.12
C ALA A 35 0.02 11.08 16.34
N LEU A 36 -0.72 9.98 16.26
CA LEU A 36 -1.60 9.48 17.31
C LEU A 36 -1.30 8.00 17.56
N THR A 37 -1.11 7.65 18.83
CA THR A 37 -0.94 6.26 19.27
C THR A 37 -2.10 5.88 20.18
N TYR A 38 -2.89 4.91 19.74
CA TYR A 38 -4.00 4.36 20.50
C TYR A 38 -3.59 3.04 21.13
N ARG A 39 -3.80 2.91 22.43
CA ARG A 39 -3.84 1.60 23.08
C ARG A 39 -5.28 1.09 22.98
N LEU A 40 -5.46 -0.06 22.36
CA LEU A 40 -6.80 -0.63 22.17
C LEU A 40 -7.27 -1.30 23.47
N PRO A 41 -8.58 -1.21 23.76
CA PRO A 41 -9.20 -2.00 24.82
C PRO A 41 -9.03 -3.52 24.57
N PRO A 42 -9.07 -4.35 25.61
CA PRO A 42 -8.81 -5.79 25.50
C PRO A 42 -9.77 -6.55 24.56
N GLU A 43 -10.98 -6.03 24.37
CA GLU A 43 -12.03 -6.56 23.48
C GLU A 43 -11.78 -6.31 21.99
N HIS A 44 -10.84 -5.43 21.65
CA HIS A 44 -10.52 -5.08 20.26
C HIS A 44 -9.12 -5.58 19.86
N SER A 45 -9.06 -6.29 18.76
CA SER A 45 -7.79 -6.73 18.20
C SER A 45 -7.12 -5.63 17.39
N SER A 46 -5.78 -5.69 17.30
CA SER A 46 -5.04 -4.78 16.42
C SER A 46 -5.39 -4.99 14.93
N GLN A 47 -5.75 -6.21 14.54
CA GLN A 47 -6.12 -6.56 13.18
C GLN A 47 -7.47 -5.96 12.80
N GLU A 48 -8.49 -6.02 13.67
CA GLU A 48 -9.81 -5.40 13.43
C GLU A 48 -9.70 -3.89 13.35
N ALA A 49 -8.96 -3.26 14.26
CA ALA A 49 -8.75 -1.81 14.23
C ALA A 49 -8.01 -1.37 12.95
N PHE A 50 -7.01 -2.13 12.53
CA PHE A 50 -6.31 -1.89 11.26
C PHE A 50 -7.22 -2.04 10.05
N ALA A 51 -8.02 -3.12 10.00
CA ALA A 51 -8.96 -3.36 8.91
C ALA A 51 -10.02 -2.26 8.81
N ALA A 52 -10.53 -1.77 9.94
CA ALA A 52 -11.46 -0.65 9.99
C ALA A 52 -10.84 0.65 9.47
N ALA A 53 -9.61 0.98 9.91
CA ALA A 53 -8.89 2.16 9.46
C ALA A 53 -8.59 2.09 7.95
N ARG A 54 -8.12 0.93 7.44
CA ARG A 54 -7.90 0.69 6.02
C ARG A 54 -9.19 0.89 5.22
N THR A 55 -10.29 0.28 5.65
CA THR A 55 -11.58 0.39 4.97
C THR A 55 -12.05 1.84 4.92
N ALA A 56 -11.89 2.59 6.00
CA ALA A 56 -12.26 4.01 6.04
C ALA A 56 -11.43 4.85 5.06
N LEU A 57 -10.11 4.63 4.99
CA LEU A 57 -9.23 5.34 4.07
C LEU A 57 -9.53 5.01 2.60
N LEU A 58 -9.78 3.74 2.28
CA LEU A 58 -10.14 3.34 0.90
C LEU A 58 -11.51 3.88 0.48
N LYS A 59 -12.48 3.94 1.39
CA LYS A 59 -13.79 4.57 1.12
C LYS A 59 -13.70 6.09 0.90
N ALA A 60 -12.64 6.71 1.41
CA ALA A 60 -12.32 8.12 1.18
C ALA A 60 -11.40 8.33 -0.04
N ASP A 61 -11.38 7.38 -0.97
CA ASP A 61 -10.61 7.38 -2.22
C ASP A 61 -9.09 7.59 -2.04
N ALA A 62 -8.56 7.28 -0.84
CA ALA A 62 -7.13 7.33 -0.63
C ALA A 62 -6.41 6.24 -1.45
N THR A 63 -5.32 6.63 -2.11
CA THR A 63 -4.52 5.72 -2.94
C THR A 63 -3.54 4.94 -2.08
N PRO A 64 -3.67 3.61 -1.95
CA PRO A 64 -2.73 2.79 -1.20
C PRO A 64 -1.40 2.67 -1.95
N LEU A 65 -0.32 3.07 -1.28
CA LEU A 65 1.04 2.99 -1.81
C LEU A 65 1.74 1.71 -1.36
N PHE A 66 1.60 1.36 -0.09
CA PHE A 66 2.13 0.12 0.45
C PHE A 66 1.22 -0.45 1.54
N TRP A 67 0.91 -1.74 1.43
CA TRP A 67 0.17 -2.50 2.42
C TRP A 67 0.82 -3.85 2.64
N CYS A 68 1.16 -4.12 3.88
CA CYS A 68 1.71 -5.41 4.30
C CYS A 68 1.08 -5.87 5.62
N GLU A 69 1.18 -7.16 5.87
CA GLU A 69 0.75 -7.80 7.10
C GLU A 69 1.78 -8.83 7.54
N ARG A 70 1.91 -9.00 8.84
CA ARG A 70 2.79 -9.98 9.45
C ARG A 70 4.24 -9.78 8.98
N ARG A 71 4.94 -10.86 8.64
CA ARG A 71 6.35 -10.87 8.22
C ARG A 71 6.60 -10.17 6.90
N ASP A 72 5.57 -9.99 6.06
CA ASP A 72 5.70 -9.23 4.80
C ASP A 72 6.05 -7.75 5.04
N CYS A 73 5.81 -7.23 6.26
CA CYS A 73 6.23 -5.89 6.63
C CYS A 73 7.72 -5.79 6.99
N GLY A 74 8.38 -6.92 7.18
CA GLY A 74 9.74 -6.99 7.71
C GLY A 74 9.77 -6.86 9.23
N SER A 75 10.78 -6.18 9.77
CA SER A 75 10.98 -6.09 11.22
C SER A 75 10.10 -5.06 11.90
N SER A 76 9.26 -5.52 12.84
CA SER A 76 8.43 -4.66 13.70
C SER A 76 9.25 -3.72 14.57
N SER A 77 10.44 -4.16 15.00
CA SER A 77 11.39 -3.32 15.75
C SER A 77 11.85 -2.13 14.93
N LEU A 78 12.09 -2.31 13.63
CA LEU A 78 12.51 -1.22 12.74
C LEU A 78 11.36 -0.28 12.43
N LEU A 79 10.14 -0.80 12.20
CA LEU A 79 8.96 0.04 12.05
C LEU A 79 8.72 0.88 13.31
N ALA A 80 8.74 0.26 14.49
CA ALA A 80 8.53 0.96 15.75
C ALA A 80 9.58 2.05 16.00
N ASN A 81 10.87 1.74 15.84
CA ASN A 81 11.94 2.62 16.28
C ASN A 81 12.51 3.52 15.18
N ALA A 82 12.64 3.02 13.94
CA ALA A 82 13.24 3.80 12.85
C ALA A 82 12.22 4.60 12.04
N VAL A 83 10.98 4.08 11.88
CA VAL A 83 9.93 4.77 11.14
C VAL A 83 9.11 5.67 12.06
N PHE A 84 8.53 5.10 13.13
CA PHE A 84 7.61 5.83 14.01
C PHE A 84 8.28 6.48 15.23
N GLY A 85 9.53 6.12 15.55
CA GLY A 85 10.21 6.64 16.74
C GLY A 85 9.49 6.30 18.05
N ASN A 86 8.75 5.18 18.11
CA ASN A 86 7.90 4.83 19.23
C ASN A 86 8.07 3.36 19.64
N ALA A 87 8.91 3.10 20.62
CA ALA A 87 9.21 1.75 21.12
C ALA A 87 7.99 0.98 21.70
N LYS A 88 6.87 1.68 21.99
CA LYS A 88 5.62 1.02 22.39
C LYS A 88 5.01 0.18 21.26
N LEU A 89 5.40 0.46 20.02
CA LEU A 89 4.91 -0.23 18.83
C LEU A 89 5.72 -1.49 18.46
N TYR A 90 6.72 -1.86 19.26
CA TYR A 90 7.49 -3.09 19.08
C TYR A 90 6.72 -4.32 19.58
N GLY A 91 6.70 -5.37 18.76
CA GLY A 91 6.08 -6.67 19.08
C GLY A 91 6.54 -7.77 18.11
N PRO A 92 5.93 -8.97 18.18
CA PRO A 92 6.21 -10.04 17.23
C PRO A 92 5.87 -9.65 15.80
N ASP A 93 6.73 -9.97 14.84
CA ASP A 93 6.55 -9.63 13.42
C ASP A 93 5.26 -10.25 12.82
N GLU A 94 4.78 -11.35 13.39
CA GLU A 94 3.52 -12.00 12.99
C GLU A 94 2.26 -11.24 13.40
N GLN A 95 2.39 -10.27 14.30
CA GLN A 95 1.26 -9.56 14.92
C GLN A 95 1.17 -8.10 14.47
N GLN A 96 1.76 -7.77 13.33
CA GLN A 96 1.79 -6.41 12.80
C GLN A 96 1.04 -6.28 11.47
N ALA A 97 0.61 -5.07 11.17
CA ALA A 97 0.15 -4.66 9.85
C ALA A 97 0.50 -3.18 9.62
N TYR A 98 0.84 -2.83 8.39
CA TYR A 98 1.19 -1.48 7.99
C TYR A 98 0.52 -1.11 6.68
N LEU A 99 0.05 0.13 6.60
CA LEU A 99 -0.54 0.74 5.42
C LEU A 99 -0.01 2.15 5.27
N LEU A 100 0.46 2.50 4.09
CA LEU A 100 0.72 3.87 3.67
C LEU A 100 -0.19 4.23 2.52
N VAL A 101 -0.91 5.33 2.65
CA VAL A 101 -1.76 5.87 1.59
C VAL A 101 -1.43 7.32 1.30
N ARG A 102 -1.69 7.75 0.06
CA ARG A 102 -1.81 9.15 -0.33
C ARG A 102 -3.30 9.52 -0.29
N LEU A 103 -3.66 10.64 0.32
CA LEU A 103 -5.05 11.09 0.35
C LEU A 103 -5.50 11.58 -1.03
N ALA A 104 -6.80 11.51 -1.27
CA ALA A 104 -7.43 12.08 -2.45
C ALA A 104 -7.50 13.62 -2.40
N ALA A 105 -7.79 14.25 -3.53
CA ALA A 105 -8.05 15.68 -3.60
C ALA A 105 -9.19 16.08 -2.63
N PRO A 106 -9.11 17.26 -2.00
CA PRO A 106 -8.07 18.29 -2.14
C PRO A 106 -6.85 18.11 -1.21
N GLN A 107 -6.63 16.93 -0.66
CA GLN A 107 -5.57 16.62 0.31
C GLN A 107 -4.44 15.76 -0.30
N GLU A 108 -4.29 15.78 -1.61
CA GLU A 108 -3.33 14.93 -2.37
C GLU A 108 -1.86 15.12 -2.00
N ASN A 109 -1.53 16.17 -1.24
CA ASN A 109 -0.20 16.38 -0.66
C ASN A 109 -0.08 15.83 0.77
N SER A 110 -1.01 14.98 1.19
CA SER A 110 -0.96 14.31 2.49
C SER A 110 -0.73 12.82 2.34
N LEU A 111 0.14 12.30 3.20
CA LEU A 111 0.38 10.88 3.40
C LEU A 111 -0.22 10.46 4.73
N VAL A 112 -0.89 9.32 4.77
CA VAL A 112 -1.35 8.70 6.01
C VAL A 112 -0.70 7.34 6.16
N ALA A 113 0.01 7.15 7.27
CA ALA A 113 0.58 5.87 7.68
C ALA A 113 -0.23 5.30 8.84
N VAL A 114 -0.72 4.08 8.68
CA VAL A 114 -1.39 3.33 9.75
C VAL A 114 -0.57 2.10 10.05
N TYR A 115 -0.28 1.88 11.33
CA TYR A 115 0.43 0.70 11.79
C TYR A 115 -0.28 0.10 13.00
N SER A 116 -0.46 -1.20 12.99
CA SER A 116 -1.02 -1.93 14.12
C SER A 116 -0.07 -3.03 14.59
N ILE A 117 -0.10 -3.28 15.88
CA ILE A 117 0.71 -4.32 16.52
C ILE A 117 0.04 -4.88 17.78
N THR A 118 0.09 -6.19 17.96
CA THR A 118 -0.17 -6.83 19.24
C THR A 118 1.14 -7.28 19.85
N ARG A 119 1.49 -6.72 21.00
CA ARG A 119 2.74 -7.01 21.71
C ARG A 119 2.72 -8.39 22.40
N GLY A 120 3.87 -8.90 22.77
CA GLY A 120 3.99 -10.17 23.51
C GLY A 120 3.22 -10.23 24.84
N ASN A 121 2.92 -9.09 25.45
CA ASN A 121 2.06 -8.98 26.65
C ASN A 121 0.56 -8.83 26.29
N ARG A 122 0.16 -9.17 25.07
CA ARG A 122 -1.20 -9.10 24.51
C ARG A 122 -1.83 -7.72 24.44
N ARG A 123 -1.05 -6.65 24.67
CA ARG A 123 -1.55 -5.28 24.47
C ARG A 123 -1.52 -4.92 23.00
N ALA A 124 -2.66 -4.50 22.47
CA ALA A 124 -2.81 -4.07 21.11
C ALA A 124 -2.69 -2.54 20.98
N TYR A 125 -2.04 -2.08 19.91
CA TYR A 125 -1.85 -0.67 19.62
C TYR A 125 -2.17 -0.40 18.15
N LEU A 126 -2.68 0.81 17.89
CA LEU A 126 -2.83 1.39 16.56
C LEU A 126 -2.10 2.74 16.54
N GLN A 127 -1.19 2.89 15.60
CA GLN A 127 -0.52 4.15 15.28
C GLN A 127 -1.13 4.72 14.01
N ALA A 128 -1.46 6.00 14.01
CA ALA A 128 -1.86 6.75 12.83
C ALA A 128 -1.01 8.01 12.74
N GLU A 129 -0.39 8.24 11.58
CA GLU A 129 0.33 9.45 11.27
C GLU A 129 -0.24 10.07 10.00
N GLU A 130 -0.54 11.36 10.03
CA GLU A 130 -0.81 12.17 8.86
C GLU A 130 0.34 13.17 8.68
N LEU A 131 0.98 13.14 7.52
CA LEU A 131 1.99 14.09 7.11
C LEU A 131 1.44 14.94 5.96
N LYS A 132 1.18 16.21 6.21
CA LYS A 132 0.89 17.20 5.18
C LYS A 132 2.20 17.76 4.66
N ALA A 133 2.58 17.38 3.45
CA ALA A 133 3.83 17.80 2.85
C ALA A 133 3.83 19.30 2.55
N ASP A 134 4.96 19.97 2.81
CA ASP A 134 5.16 21.40 2.53
C ASP A 134 5.36 21.66 1.03
N ALA A 135 5.83 20.66 0.28
CA ALA A 135 5.99 20.71 -1.17
C ALA A 135 5.07 19.65 -1.83
N PRO A 136 4.69 19.85 -3.10
CA PRO A 136 3.94 18.87 -3.85
C PRO A 136 4.66 17.52 -3.87
N LEU A 137 3.93 16.45 -3.55
CA LEU A 137 4.44 15.10 -3.67
C LEU A 137 4.58 14.74 -5.14
N ALA A 138 5.70 14.11 -5.50
CA ALA A 138 5.88 13.53 -6.84
C ALA A 138 4.82 12.46 -7.12
N GLU A 139 4.80 11.95 -8.36
CA GLU A 139 4.00 10.77 -8.65
C GLU A 139 4.48 9.60 -7.79
N LEU A 140 3.56 9.03 -7.01
CA LEU A 140 3.82 7.89 -6.14
C LEU A 140 2.96 6.72 -6.62
N LEU A 141 3.64 5.64 -7.00
CA LEU A 141 2.97 4.42 -7.42
C LEU A 141 2.86 3.42 -6.27
N PRO A 142 1.80 2.61 -6.25
CA PRO A 142 1.70 1.47 -5.37
C PRO A 142 2.86 0.48 -5.55
N SER A 143 3.19 -0.28 -4.51
CA SER A 143 4.09 -1.42 -4.73
C SER A 143 3.36 -2.57 -5.44
N PRO A 144 4.06 -3.40 -6.23
CA PRO A 144 3.45 -4.56 -6.90
C PRO A 144 2.74 -5.51 -5.92
N ALA A 145 3.33 -5.73 -4.74
CA ALA A 145 2.75 -6.57 -3.70
C ALA A 145 1.44 -5.98 -3.15
N THR A 146 1.35 -4.64 -3.06
CA THR A 146 0.13 -3.95 -2.62
C THR A 146 -0.99 -4.13 -3.63
N LEU A 147 -0.73 -3.94 -4.93
CA LEU A 147 -1.75 -4.14 -5.97
C LEU A 147 -2.26 -5.59 -5.98
N LEU A 148 -1.36 -6.57 -5.89
CA LEU A 148 -1.74 -7.97 -5.83
C LEU A 148 -2.58 -8.28 -4.59
N ARG A 149 -2.21 -7.73 -3.43
CA ARG A 149 -2.96 -7.90 -2.19
C ARG A 149 -4.35 -7.29 -2.26
N LEU A 150 -4.47 -6.08 -2.82
CA LEU A 150 -5.76 -5.42 -3.04
C LEU A 150 -6.66 -6.24 -3.98
N LEU A 151 -6.11 -6.68 -5.11
CA LEU A 151 -6.85 -7.52 -6.07
C LEU A 151 -7.37 -8.80 -5.40
N LYS A 152 -6.54 -9.48 -4.61
CA LYS A 152 -6.94 -10.71 -3.90
C LYS A 152 -7.94 -10.46 -2.76
N ALA A 153 -7.80 -9.35 -2.05
CA ALA A 153 -8.66 -9.02 -0.91
C ALA A 153 -10.06 -8.60 -1.36
N ASN A 154 -10.15 -7.85 -2.44
CA ASN A 154 -11.41 -7.27 -2.92
C ASN A 154 -12.04 -8.09 -4.05
N GLY A 155 -11.27 -8.94 -4.75
CA GLY A 155 -11.66 -9.62 -5.98
C GLY A 155 -11.55 -8.76 -7.22
N GLU A 156 -11.34 -7.46 -7.03
CA GLU A 156 -11.23 -6.46 -8.10
C GLU A 156 -10.24 -5.36 -7.74
N LEU A 157 -9.74 -4.65 -8.74
CA LEU A 157 -8.85 -3.50 -8.60
C LEU A 157 -9.18 -2.46 -9.67
N THR A 158 -9.49 -1.25 -9.23
CA THR A 158 -9.74 -0.11 -10.12
C THR A 158 -8.55 0.82 -10.10
N LEU A 159 -7.99 1.12 -11.25
CA LEU A 159 -6.86 2.00 -11.47
C LEU A 159 -7.30 3.21 -12.30
N SER A 160 -7.86 4.23 -11.65
CA SER A 160 -8.45 5.39 -12.31
C SER A 160 -7.42 6.33 -12.95
N HIS A 161 -6.16 6.25 -12.54
CA HIS A 161 -5.10 7.18 -12.96
C HIS A 161 -4.07 6.56 -13.90
N VAL A 162 -4.33 5.37 -14.43
CA VAL A 162 -3.44 4.81 -15.45
C VAL A 162 -3.51 5.62 -16.75
N PRO A 163 -2.39 5.84 -17.44
CA PRO A 163 -2.41 6.50 -18.73
C PRO A 163 -3.18 5.67 -19.77
N ALA A 164 -3.76 6.35 -20.75
CA ALA A 164 -4.45 5.69 -21.86
C ALA A 164 -3.50 4.78 -22.65
N GLU A 165 -2.28 5.26 -22.88
CA GLU A 165 -1.23 4.47 -23.52
C GLU A 165 -0.45 3.67 -22.48
N PRO A 166 -0.38 2.33 -22.60
CA PRO A 166 0.38 1.49 -21.69
C PRO A 166 1.88 1.71 -21.85
N ALA A 167 2.48 2.51 -21.00
CA ALA A 167 3.90 2.82 -21.06
C ALA A 167 4.52 3.06 -19.68
N GLY A 168 5.85 3.08 -19.62
CA GLY A 168 6.62 3.52 -18.47
C GLY A 168 6.36 2.74 -17.20
N SER A 169 6.35 3.46 -16.09
CA SER A 169 6.30 2.93 -14.74
C SER A 169 5.02 2.14 -14.41
N TRP A 170 3.89 2.50 -14.98
CA TRP A 170 2.63 1.77 -14.80
C TRP A 170 2.65 0.39 -15.45
N LEU A 171 3.20 0.27 -16.69
CA LEU A 171 3.32 -1.01 -17.36
C LEU A 171 4.26 -1.95 -16.58
N GLU A 172 5.41 -1.45 -16.17
CA GLU A 172 6.36 -2.21 -15.34
C GLU A 172 5.73 -2.66 -14.03
N LEU A 173 4.97 -1.78 -13.37
CA LEU A 173 4.26 -2.06 -12.14
C LEU A 173 3.27 -3.22 -12.30
N LEU A 174 2.41 -3.18 -13.33
CA LEU A 174 1.41 -4.23 -13.57
C LEU A 174 2.06 -5.55 -14.00
N VAL A 175 3.10 -5.51 -14.83
CA VAL A 175 3.90 -6.70 -15.18
C VAL A 175 4.48 -7.35 -13.92
N ARG A 176 5.12 -6.56 -13.04
CA ARG A 176 5.67 -7.06 -11.77
C ARG A 176 4.59 -7.61 -10.86
N THR A 177 3.44 -6.92 -10.76
CA THR A 177 2.29 -7.37 -9.96
C THR A 177 1.81 -8.76 -10.40
N LEU A 178 1.59 -8.96 -11.70
CA LEU A 178 1.13 -10.23 -12.23
C LEU A 178 2.19 -11.34 -12.21
N ARG A 179 3.48 -10.98 -12.15
CA ARG A 179 4.59 -11.94 -11.99
C ARG A 179 4.77 -12.42 -10.56
N LEU A 180 4.34 -11.66 -9.54
CA LEU A 180 4.41 -12.09 -8.14
C LEU A 180 3.59 -13.35 -7.86
N ASP A 181 2.49 -13.54 -8.60
CA ASP A 181 1.68 -14.74 -8.52
C ASP A 181 1.22 -15.15 -9.92
N THR A 182 1.86 -16.20 -10.45
CA THR A 182 1.59 -16.71 -11.80
C THR A 182 0.26 -17.46 -11.91
N GLY A 183 -0.37 -17.82 -10.80
CA GLY A 183 -1.69 -18.44 -10.75
C GLY A 183 -2.87 -17.46 -10.88
N VAL A 184 -2.61 -16.17 -10.69
CA VAL A 184 -3.65 -15.15 -10.81
C VAL A 184 -4.05 -14.96 -12.27
N ARG A 185 -5.35 -15.07 -12.53
CA ARG A 185 -5.99 -14.73 -13.81
C ARG A 185 -6.86 -13.50 -13.60
N VAL A 186 -6.90 -12.61 -14.59
CA VAL A 186 -7.66 -11.36 -14.51
C VAL A 186 -8.46 -11.10 -15.76
N GLU A 187 -9.64 -10.55 -15.58
CA GLU A 187 -10.37 -9.88 -16.64
C GLU A 187 -9.98 -8.39 -16.61
N LEU A 188 -9.53 -7.89 -17.74
CA LEU A 188 -9.19 -6.50 -17.94
C LEU A 188 -10.36 -5.81 -18.62
N SER A 189 -10.86 -4.72 -18.06
CA SER A 189 -11.92 -3.92 -18.63
C SER A 189 -11.63 -2.42 -18.48
N GLY A 190 -12.33 -1.59 -19.27
CA GLY A 190 -12.10 -0.16 -19.37
C GLY A 190 -11.76 0.24 -20.79
N LYS A 191 -11.80 1.54 -21.06
CA LYS A 191 -11.69 2.13 -22.40
C LYS A 191 -10.45 1.70 -23.19
N HIS A 192 -9.33 1.46 -22.51
CA HIS A 192 -8.03 1.08 -23.11
C HIS A 192 -7.58 -0.34 -22.68
N ALA A 193 -8.52 -1.22 -22.29
CA ALA A 193 -8.19 -2.55 -21.79
C ALA A 193 -7.48 -3.43 -22.80
N GLN A 194 -7.82 -3.28 -24.10
CA GLN A 194 -7.19 -4.03 -25.19
C GLN A 194 -5.71 -3.66 -25.33
N GLU A 195 -5.40 -2.39 -25.33
CA GLU A 195 -4.04 -1.85 -25.46
C GLU A 195 -3.18 -2.31 -24.25
N TRP A 196 -3.75 -2.24 -23.06
CA TRP A 196 -3.09 -2.72 -21.84
C TRP A 196 -2.83 -4.22 -21.87
N ARG A 197 -3.80 -5.03 -22.32
CA ARG A 197 -3.60 -6.48 -22.47
C ARG A 197 -2.47 -6.78 -23.45
N ASP A 198 -2.44 -6.10 -24.60
CA ASP A 198 -1.44 -6.34 -25.63
C ASP A 198 -0.04 -5.91 -25.17
N ALA A 199 0.07 -4.81 -24.44
CA ALA A 199 1.33 -4.37 -23.85
C ALA A 199 1.82 -5.34 -22.77
N LEU A 200 0.95 -5.81 -21.87
CA LEU A 200 1.28 -6.80 -20.84
C LEU A 200 1.75 -8.13 -21.48
N ARG A 201 1.08 -8.56 -22.57
CA ARG A 201 1.48 -9.73 -23.35
C ARG A 201 2.87 -9.52 -23.97
N GLY A 202 3.13 -8.35 -24.53
CA GLY A 202 4.44 -7.97 -25.08
C GLY A 202 5.56 -8.02 -24.03
N GLN A 203 5.23 -7.83 -22.77
CA GLN A 203 6.15 -7.96 -21.62
C GLN A 203 6.18 -9.37 -21.03
N GLY A 204 5.56 -10.37 -21.67
CA GLY A 204 5.65 -11.78 -21.30
C GLY A 204 4.60 -12.25 -20.29
N VAL A 205 3.53 -11.49 -20.03
CA VAL A 205 2.37 -12.00 -19.31
C VAL A 205 1.58 -12.93 -20.25
N LEU A 206 1.30 -14.17 -19.82
CA LEU A 206 0.62 -15.15 -20.65
C LEU A 206 -0.81 -14.70 -20.99
N ASN A 207 -1.16 -14.78 -22.27
CA ASN A 207 -2.49 -14.38 -22.76
C ASN A 207 -3.63 -15.19 -22.10
N SER A 208 -3.39 -16.47 -21.76
CA SER A 208 -4.34 -17.32 -21.04
C SER A 208 -4.68 -16.84 -19.62
N ARG A 209 -3.95 -15.87 -19.11
CA ARG A 209 -4.17 -15.26 -17.79
C ARG A 209 -4.95 -13.96 -17.84
N MET A 210 -5.25 -13.46 -19.04
CA MET A 210 -5.86 -12.16 -19.26
C MET A 210 -7.05 -12.29 -20.22
N GLU A 211 -8.24 -12.09 -19.70
CA GLU A 211 -9.47 -12.00 -20.48
C GLU A 211 -9.85 -10.52 -20.65
N LEU A 212 -10.59 -10.19 -21.69
CA LEU A 212 -11.15 -8.86 -21.88
C LEU A 212 -12.59 -8.83 -21.44
N GLY A 213 -12.90 -7.91 -20.55
CA GLY A 213 -14.26 -7.56 -20.19
C GLY A 213 -14.79 -6.40 -21.03
N GLN A 214 -16.10 -6.21 -20.97
CA GLN A 214 -16.78 -5.10 -21.62
C GLN A 214 -17.05 -4.00 -20.62
N SER A 215 -16.33 -2.88 -20.72
CA SER A 215 -16.57 -1.67 -19.92
C SER A 215 -16.04 -0.46 -20.67
N GLU A 216 -16.83 0.60 -20.69
CA GLU A 216 -16.47 1.91 -21.27
C GLU A 216 -15.99 2.90 -20.20
N VAL A 217 -15.77 2.42 -18.97
CA VAL A 217 -15.36 3.28 -17.85
C VAL A 217 -13.91 3.72 -18.03
N GLU A 218 -13.61 4.97 -17.67
CA GLU A 218 -12.23 5.49 -17.68
C GLU A 218 -11.34 4.73 -16.69
N GLY A 219 -10.06 4.58 -17.04
CA GLY A 219 -9.10 3.82 -16.26
C GLY A 219 -9.01 2.35 -16.68
N LEU A 220 -8.34 1.56 -15.86
CA LEU A 220 -8.18 0.13 -16.04
C LEU A 220 -8.75 -0.61 -14.83
N HIS A 221 -9.64 -1.56 -15.09
CA HIS A 221 -10.24 -2.42 -14.09
C HIS A 221 -9.71 -3.83 -14.26
N LEU A 222 -9.32 -4.45 -13.16
CA LEU A 222 -8.90 -5.85 -13.10
C LEU A 222 -9.87 -6.61 -12.20
N ASN A 223 -10.57 -7.59 -12.74
CA ASN A 223 -11.38 -8.53 -11.96
C ASN A 223 -10.61 -9.85 -11.82
N TRP A 224 -10.48 -10.35 -10.60
CA TRP A 224 -9.80 -11.62 -10.35
C TRP A 224 -10.72 -12.78 -10.73
N LEU A 225 -10.30 -13.55 -11.74
CA LEU A 225 -10.97 -14.77 -12.18
C LEU A 225 -10.48 -15.94 -11.28
N ARG A 226 -11.39 -16.43 -10.43
CA ARG A 226 -11.15 -17.56 -9.51
C ARG A 226 -11.33 -18.90 -10.21
#